data_807de9c720e09b2f3546a41e9e45ef44
#
_entry.id   807de9c720e09b2f3546a41e9e45ef44
#
_cell.length_a   1.000
_cell.length_b   1.000
_cell.length_c   1.000
_cell.angle_alpha   90.00
_cell.angle_beta   90.00
_cell.angle_gamma   90.00
#
_symmetry.space_group_name_H-M   'P 1'
#
loop_
_entity.id
_entity.type
_entity.pdbx_description
1 polymer ?
#
loop_
_entity_poly.entity_id
_entity_poly.type
_entity_poly.pdbx_seq_one_letter_code
_entity_poly.pdbx_strand_id
1 'polypeptide(L)'
;MSDGTTQGEATPQPTPYELFGAAPFFESLVEAFYRQVADDDVLRPMYPPDSLEGAKWRLRAFLEQYWGGPTTYSDQRGHPRLRMRHAGFAIDSLARDRWLTFMRQALDEQGLPSDQDLMLWQYLQGAAFAMQNVPDETPPGPVFDAEST
;
A
#
# COMPACT_ATOMS: atom_id res chain seq x y z
N MET A 1 -33.05 -24.88 18.30
CA MET A 1 -32.74 -24.57 18.18
C MET A 1 -32.34 -23.93 17.84
N SER A 2 -32.10 -23.71 17.86
CA SER A 2 -31.79 -23.08 17.66
C SER A 2 -31.20 -22.69 17.08
N ASP A 3 -31.22 -22.62 16.81
CA ASP A 3 -30.69 -22.22 16.43
C ASP A 3 -30.11 -21.79 15.83
N GLY A 4 -30.46 -22.13 15.59
CA GLY A 4 -29.89 -21.70 14.73
C GLY A 4 -29.15 -20.63 14.77
N THR A 5 -29.43 -20.18 15.03
CA THR A 5 -28.82 -19.26 15.20
C THR A 5 -27.61 -19.26 15.24
N THR A 6 -27.50 -19.72 15.55
CA THR A 6 -26.35 -19.95 15.86
C THR A 6 -25.50 -20.08 14.81
N GLN A 7 -25.84 -20.64 13.96
CA GLN A 7 -25.02 -20.99 13.01
C GLN A 7 -24.38 -19.90 12.41
N GLY A 8 -24.96 -18.91 12.16
CA GLY A 8 -24.33 -17.88 11.47
C GLY A 8 -23.14 -17.41 12.21
N GLU A 9 -23.28 -17.28 13.44
CA GLU A 9 -22.22 -16.76 14.19
C GLU A 9 -21.15 -17.73 14.34
N ALA A 10 -21.48 -18.96 14.29
CA ALA A 10 -20.47 -19.96 14.52
C ALA A 10 -19.43 -20.00 13.41
N THR A 11 -19.77 -19.46 12.23
CA THR A 11 -18.87 -19.59 11.09
C THR A 11 -18.64 -18.23 10.45
N PRO A 12 -17.81 -17.41 11.05
CA PRO A 12 -17.57 -16.10 10.46
C PRO A 12 -16.91 -16.25 9.11
N GLN A 13 -17.20 -15.32 8.23
CA GLN A 13 -16.56 -15.29 6.93
C GLN A 13 -15.11 -14.92 7.07
N PRO A 14 -14.23 -15.47 6.25
CA PRO A 14 -12.83 -15.06 6.29
C PRO A 14 -12.69 -13.62 5.85
N THR A 15 -11.75 -12.92 6.44
CA THR A 15 -11.43 -11.56 6.02
C THR A 15 -10.67 -11.60 4.71
N PRO A 16 -10.63 -10.49 3.97
CA PRO A 16 -9.76 -10.44 2.79
C PRO A 16 -8.31 -10.78 3.12
N TYR A 17 -7.84 -10.36 4.30
CA TYR A 17 -6.50 -10.72 4.76
C TYR A 17 -6.31 -12.24 4.71
N GLU A 18 -7.27 -12.99 5.24
CA GLU A 18 -7.18 -14.45 5.24
C GLU A 18 -7.32 -15.04 3.85
N LEU A 19 -8.20 -14.46 3.04
CA LEU A 19 -8.40 -14.94 1.68
C LEU A 19 -7.16 -14.80 0.82
N PHE A 20 -6.41 -13.72 0.98
CA PHE A 20 -5.22 -13.48 0.20
C PHE A 20 -4.06 -14.38 0.62
N GLY A 21 -4.07 -14.89 1.85
CA GLY A 21 -3.01 -15.77 2.32
C GLY A 21 -2.35 -15.30 3.61
N ALA A 22 -2.95 -14.33 4.29
CA ALA A 22 -2.50 -13.86 5.60
C ALA A 22 -1.06 -13.32 5.54
N ALA A 23 -0.35 -13.39 6.66
CA ALA A 23 0.98 -12.78 6.76
C ALA A 23 1.96 -13.23 5.67
N PRO A 24 2.03 -14.51 5.33
CA PRO A 24 2.98 -14.92 4.27
C PRO A 24 2.72 -14.25 2.94
N PHE A 25 1.45 -14.04 2.58
CA PHE A 25 1.14 -13.34 1.34
C PHE A 25 1.64 -11.90 1.38
N PHE A 26 1.33 -11.18 2.45
CA PHE A 26 1.69 -9.76 2.53
C PHE A 26 3.20 -9.59 2.63
N GLU A 27 3.89 -10.50 3.31
CA GLU A 27 5.33 -10.47 3.36
C GLU A 27 5.93 -10.64 1.97
N SER A 28 5.44 -11.63 1.22
CA SER A 28 5.94 -11.90 -0.13
C SER A 28 5.66 -10.74 -1.07
N LEU A 29 4.46 -10.17 -0.99
CA LEU A 29 4.09 -9.04 -1.83
C LEU A 29 5.02 -7.85 -1.59
N VAL A 30 5.25 -7.53 -0.33
CA VAL A 30 6.06 -6.37 0.04
C VAL A 30 7.52 -6.59 -0.35
N GLU A 31 8.03 -7.81 -0.18
CA GLU A 31 9.39 -8.10 -0.61
C GLU A 31 9.55 -7.95 -2.12
N ALA A 32 8.58 -8.45 -2.88
CA ALA A 32 8.64 -8.35 -4.33
C ALA A 32 8.58 -6.89 -4.79
N PHE A 33 7.79 -6.09 -4.12
CA PHE A 33 7.67 -4.67 -4.43
C PHE A 33 9.00 -3.94 -4.15
N TYR A 34 9.54 -4.10 -2.94
CA TYR A 34 10.74 -3.36 -2.57
C TYR A 34 12.00 -3.86 -3.26
N ARG A 35 11.99 -5.09 -3.75
CA ARG A 35 13.11 -5.57 -4.57
C ARG A 35 13.30 -4.66 -5.79
N GLN A 36 12.20 -4.17 -6.35
CA GLN A 36 12.26 -3.28 -7.49
C GLN A 36 12.58 -1.85 -7.09
N VAL A 37 12.04 -1.41 -5.96
CA VAL A 37 12.31 -0.06 -5.45
C VAL A 37 13.80 0.12 -5.18
N ALA A 38 14.46 -0.93 -4.71
CA ALA A 38 15.86 -0.83 -4.30
C ALA A 38 16.77 -0.32 -5.40
N ASP A 39 16.41 -0.60 -6.66
CA ASP A 39 17.24 -0.20 -7.79
C ASP A 39 16.63 0.93 -8.62
N ASP A 40 15.56 1.54 -8.14
CA ASP A 40 14.86 2.55 -8.92
C ASP A 40 15.37 3.95 -8.59
N ASP A 41 15.64 4.74 -9.63
CA ASP A 41 16.21 6.07 -9.43
C ASP A 41 15.19 7.11 -8.98
N VAL A 42 13.90 6.81 -9.10
CA VAL A 42 12.85 7.74 -8.67
C VAL A 42 12.36 7.42 -7.26
N LEU A 43 12.07 6.15 -6.99
CA LEU A 43 11.49 5.78 -5.70
C LEU A 43 12.51 5.53 -4.61
N ARG A 44 13.68 4.96 -4.96
CA ARG A 44 14.66 4.63 -3.92
C ARG A 44 15.06 5.83 -3.07
N PRO A 45 15.28 7.03 -3.65
CA PRO A 45 15.66 8.18 -2.83
C PRO A 45 14.60 8.66 -1.86
N MET A 46 13.35 8.20 -2.01
CA MET A 46 12.28 8.60 -1.09
C MET A 46 12.30 7.81 0.21
N TYR A 47 13.25 6.89 0.35
CA TYR A 47 13.36 6.04 1.54
C TYR A 47 14.73 6.24 2.18
N PRO A 48 14.89 5.86 3.46
CA PRO A 48 16.20 6.05 4.11
C PRO A 48 17.31 5.34 3.36
N PRO A 49 18.48 5.96 3.27
CA PRO A 49 19.57 5.39 2.45
C PRO A 49 20.17 4.11 3.01
N ASP A 50 20.06 3.88 4.31
CA ASP A 50 20.71 2.73 4.93
C ASP A 50 19.91 1.45 4.81
N SER A 51 18.57 1.52 4.78
CA SER A 51 17.79 0.29 4.82
C SER A 51 16.34 0.54 4.40
N LEU A 52 15.76 -0.46 3.74
CA LEU A 52 14.34 -0.47 3.41
C LEU A 52 13.50 -1.26 4.41
N GLU A 53 14.13 -1.81 5.45
CA GLU A 53 13.40 -2.70 6.36
C GLU A 53 12.26 -2.00 7.08
N GLY A 54 12.47 -0.77 7.52
CA GLY A 54 11.40 -0.02 8.16
C GLY A 54 10.23 0.25 7.22
N ALA A 55 10.55 0.58 5.96
CA ALA A 55 9.51 0.83 4.96
C ALA A 55 8.73 -0.45 4.67
N LYS A 56 9.43 -1.59 4.57
CA LYS A 56 8.77 -2.87 4.35
C LYS A 56 7.81 -3.18 5.49
N TRP A 57 8.25 -2.98 6.71
CA TRP A 57 7.41 -3.24 7.88
C TRP A 57 6.16 -2.36 7.85
N ARG A 58 6.34 -1.06 7.56
CA ARG A 58 5.21 -0.13 7.57
C ARG A 58 4.19 -0.46 6.51
N LEU A 59 4.65 -0.76 5.30
CA LEU A 59 3.72 -1.08 4.22
C LEU A 59 2.99 -2.38 4.51
N ARG A 60 3.72 -3.41 4.94
CA ARG A 60 3.10 -4.70 5.23
C ARG A 60 2.09 -4.58 6.36
N ALA A 61 2.47 -3.95 7.46
CA ALA A 61 1.59 -3.84 8.62
C ALA A 61 0.34 -3.03 8.27
N PHE A 62 0.49 -1.96 7.48
CA PHE A 62 -0.65 -1.17 7.07
C PHE A 62 -1.60 -1.96 6.18
N LEU A 63 -1.07 -2.66 5.18
CA LEU A 63 -1.92 -3.44 4.29
C LEU A 63 -2.62 -4.57 5.04
N GLU A 64 -1.90 -5.25 5.92
CA GLU A 64 -2.51 -6.32 6.71
C GLU A 64 -3.69 -5.79 7.51
N GLN A 65 -3.50 -4.66 8.17
CA GLN A 65 -4.55 -4.08 8.98
C GLN A 65 -5.73 -3.62 8.12
N TYR A 66 -5.45 -2.98 6.99
CA TYR A 66 -6.51 -2.50 6.13
C TYR A 66 -7.42 -3.63 5.67
N TRP A 67 -6.85 -4.79 5.39
CA TRP A 67 -7.60 -5.91 4.84
C TRP A 67 -8.14 -6.87 5.92
N GLY A 68 -8.11 -6.46 7.17
CA GLY A 68 -8.76 -7.20 8.25
C GLY A 68 -7.85 -8.09 9.06
N GLY A 69 -6.56 -7.90 8.94
CA GLY A 69 -5.58 -8.63 9.75
C GLY A 69 -5.26 -7.89 11.04
N PRO A 70 -4.08 -8.15 11.61
CA PRO A 70 -3.71 -7.55 12.88
C PRO A 70 -3.65 -6.03 12.82
N THR A 71 -3.89 -5.38 13.95
CA THR A 71 -3.88 -3.92 14.03
C THR A 71 -2.52 -3.40 14.47
N THR A 72 -1.48 -4.12 14.13
CA THR A 72 -0.12 -3.79 14.55
C THR A 72 0.30 -2.39 14.13
N TYR A 73 -0.09 -1.98 12.92
CA TYR A 73 0.29 -0.65 12.45
C TYR A 73 -0.25 0.44 13.38
N SER A 74 -1.56 0.41 13.66
CA SER A 74 -2.17 1.43 14.52
C SER A 74 -1.67 1.34 15.94
N ASP A 75 -1.40 0.13 16.43
CA ASP A 75 -0.91 -0.04 17.79
C ASP A 75 0.44 0.63 17.99
N GLN A 76 1.28 0.65 16.97
CA GLN A 76 2.62 1.22 17.10
C GLN A 76 2.74 2.62 16.53
N ARG A 77 1.95 2.97 15.53
CA ARG A 77 2.10 4.25 14.84
C ARG A 77 0.86 5.14 14.89
N GLY A 78 -0.22 4.66 15.46
CA GLY A 78 -1.46 5.41 15.53
C GLY A 78 -2.20 5.41 14.19
N HIS A 79 -3.07 6.39 13.99
CA HIS A 79 -3.84 6.47 12.76
C HIS A 79 -2.91 6.58 11.55
N PRO A 80 -3.22 5.88 10.44
CA PRO A 80 -2.31 5.86 9.29
C PRO A 80 -1.97 7.22 8.70
N ARG A 81 -2.95 8.08 8.45
CA ARG A 81 -2.73 9.44 7.94
C ARG A 81 -1.77 9.45 6.76
N LEU A 82 -2.08 8.64 5.75
CA LEU A 82 -1.12 8.41 4.65
C LEU A 82 -0.70 9.68 3.94
N ARG A 83 -1.64 10.59 3.64
CA ARG A 83 -1.27 11.79 2.93
C ARG A 83 -0.34 12.67 3.74
N MET A 84 -0.57 12.78 5.04
CA MET A 84 0.32 13.54 5.89
C MET A 84 1.71 12.95 5.95
N ARG A 85 1.79 11.63 6.02
CA ARG A 85 3.09 10.99 6.14
C ARG A 85 3.91 11.10 4.87
N HIS A 86 3.25 11.33 3.73
CA HIS A 86 3.95 11.52 2.45
C HIS A 86 4.14 12.98 2.08
N ALA A 87 3.68 13.91 2.90
CA ALA A 87 3.70 15.31 2.53
C ALA A 87 5.11 15.86 2.36
N GLY A 88 6.11 15.21 2.96
CA GLY A 88 7.51 15.65 2.82
C GLY A 88 8.15 15.27 1.51
N PHE A 89 7.45 14.53 0.65
CA PHE A 89 8.02 14.06 -0.61
C PHE A 89 7.20 14.60 -1.77
N ALA A 90 7.88 14.90 -2.88
CA ALA A 90 7.17 15.34 -4.10
C ALA A 90 6.73 14.10 -4.87
N ILE A 91 5.47 13.75 -4.72
CA ILE A 91 4.90 12.56 -5.37
C ILE A 91 4.10 13.04 -6.58
N ASP A 92 4.70 12.95 -7.75
CA ASP A 92 4.05 13.33 -9.00
C ASP A 92 3.57 12.07 -9.73
N SER A 93 3.13 12.24 -10.96
CA SER A 93 2.63 11.10 -11.71
C SER A 93 3.73 10.12 -12.06
N LEU A 94 4.97 10.57 -12.21
CA LEU A 94 6.06 9.63 -12.48
C LEU A 94 6.30 8.71 -11.28
N ALA A 95 6.37 9.28 -10.10
CA ALA A 95 6.55 8.46 -8.89
C ALA A 95 5.37 7.54 -8.70
N ARG A 96 4.15 8.06 -8.89
CA ARG A 96 2.94 7.25 -8.79
C ARG A 96 2.97 6.09 -9.78
N ASP A 97 3.33 6.36 -11.03
CA ASP A 97 3.32 5.33 -12.06
C ASP A 97 4.39 4.27 -11.83
N ARG A 98 5.57 4.67 -11.33
CA ARG A 98 6.61 3.71 -10.97
C ARG A 98 6.12 2.81 -9.84
N TRP A 99 5.49 3.40 -8.84
CA TRP A 99 4.95 2.66 -7.71
C TRP A 99 3.92 1.63 -8.18
N LEU A 100 3.02 2.07 -9.07
CA LEU A 100 1.98 1.17 -9.59
C LEU A 100 2.57 0.07 -10.45
N THR A 101 3.56 0.38 -11.28
CA THR A 101 4.20 -0.63 -12.11
C THR A 101 4.84 -1.71 -11.24
N PHE A 102 5.56 -1.29 -10.19
CA PHE A 102 6.23 -2.24 -9.33
C PHE A 102 5.23 -3.05 -8.50
N MET A 103 4.17 -2.41 -8.06
CA MET A 103 3.14 -3.13 -7.30
C MET A 103 2.39 -4.10 -8.20
N ARG A 104 2.13 -3.73 -9.47
CA ARG A 104 1.48 -4.64 -10.40
C ARG A 104 2.33 -5.89 -10.61
N GLN A 105 3.62 -5.71 -10.80
CA GLN A 105 4.51 -6.86 -10.97
C GLN A 105 4.59 -7.71 -9.72
N ALA A 106 4.61 -7.06 -8.56
CA ALA A 106 4.66 -7.80 -7.30
C ALA A 106 3.39 -8.63 -7.09
N LEU A 107 2.23 -8.10 -7.44
CA LEU A 107 0.97 -8.84 -7.37
C LEU A 107 0.96 -10.01 -8.33
N ASP A 108 1.46 -9.79 -9.55
CA ASP A 108 1.50 -10.86 -10.54
C ASP A 108 2.31 -12.05 -10.05
N GLU A 109 3.37 -11.79 -9.30
CA GLU A 109 4.20 -12.86 -8.75
C GLU A 109 3.46 -13.70 -7.73
N GLN A 110 2.41 -13.14 -7.10
CA GLN A 110 1.69 -13.86 -6.05
C GLN A 110 0.68 -14.85 -6.60
N GLY A 111 0.22 -14.65 -7.83
CA GLY A 111 -0.68 -15.61 -8.45
C GLY A 111 -2.05 -15.71 -7.82
N LEU A 112 -2.61 -14.60 -7.35
CA LEU A 112 -3.94 -14.62 -6.75
C LEU A 112 -5.01 -14.96 -7.79
N PRO A 113 -6.13 -15.55 -7.34
CA PRO A 113 -7.29 -15.66 -8.22
C PRO A 113 -7.69 -14.27 -8.75
N SER A 114 -8.23 -14.21 -9.96
CA SER A 114 -8.43 -12.94 -10.63
C SER A 114 -9.34 -11.98 -9.88
N ASP A 115 -10.35 -12.48 -9.18
CA ASP A 115 -11.25 -11.61 -8.44
C ASP A 115 -10.55 -10.99 -7.22
N GLN A 116 -9.70 -11.76 -6.55
CA GLN A 116 -8.94 -11.24 -5.43
C GLN A 116 -7.85 -10.27 -5.90
N ASP A 117 -7.20 -10.60 -7.01
CA ASP A 117 -6.19 -9.72 -7.59
C ASP A 117 -6.82 -8.38 -7.95
N LEU A 118 -7.97 -8.39 -8.57
CA LEU A 118 -8.65 -7.16 -8.97
C LEU A 118 -9.04 -6.32 -7.76
N MET A 119 -9.56 -6.96 -6.72
CA MET A 119 -9.95 -6.25 -5.52
C MET A 119 -8.77 -5.48 -4.91
N LEU A 120 -7.64 -6.17 -4.78
CA LEU A 120 -6.46 -5.57 -4.19
C LEU A 120 -5.89 -4.49 -5.11
N TRP A 121 -5.85 -4.76 -6.42
CA TRP A 121 -5.32 -3.81 -7.38
C TRP A 121 -6.12 -2.52 -7.41
N GLN A 122 -7.44 -2.61 -7.39
CA GLN A 122 -8.27 -1.42 -7.39
C GLN A 122 -8.01 -0.54 -6.18
N TYR A 123 -7.84 -1.17 -5.02
CA TYR A 123 -7.50 -0.42 -3.82
C TYR A 123 -6.14 0.26 -3.97
N LEU A 124 -5.15 -0.47 -4.44
CA LEU A 124 -3.80 0.06 -4.56
C LEU A 124 -3.74 1.21 -5.57
N GLN A 125 -4.50 1.12 -6.67
CA GLN A 125 -4.57 2.21 -7.61
C GLN A 125 -5.16 3.47 -6.97
N GLY A 126 -6.26 3.31 -6.24
CA GLY A 126 -6.88 4.45 -5.57
C GLY A 126 -5.95 5.08 -4.56
N ALA A 127 -5.24 4.25 -3.81
CA ALA A 127 -4.30 4.75 -2.82
C ALA A 127 -3.16 5.52 -3.46
N ALA A 128 -2.64 5.02 -4.58
CA ALA A 128 -1.54 5.69 -5.26
C ALA A 128 -1.95 7.06 -5.80
N PHE A 129 -3.15 7.14 -6.39
CA PHE A 129 -3.63 8.43 -6.87
C PHE A 129 -3.89 9.39 -5.71
N ALA A 130 -4.37 8.88 -4.58
CA ALA A 130 -4.62 9.72 -3.42
C ALA A 130 -3.33 10.26 -2.80
N MET A 131 -2.21 9.56 -2.99
CA MET A 131 -0.93 10.00 -2.45
C MET A 131 -0.23 11.03 -3.34
N GLN A 132 -0.63 11.15 -4.60
CA GLN A 132 -0.01 12.13 -5.48
C GLN A 132 -0.27 13.53 -4.93
N ASN A 133 0.80 14.30 -4.75
CA ASN A 133 0.69 15.63 -4.15
C ASN A 133 1.34 16.70 -5.01
N VAL A 134 1.79 16.36 -6.22
CA VAL A 134 2.39 17.31 -7.16
C VAL A 134 1.70 17.13 -8.51
N PRO A 135 1.22 18.19 -9.15
CA PRO A 135 0.55 18.07 -10.45
C PRO A 135 1.53 17.59 -11.53
N ASP A 136 0.98 16.88 -12.52
CA ASP A 136 1.77 16.36 -13.62
C ASP A 136 2.46 17.44 -14.37
N GLU A 137 1.75 18.52 -14.60
CA GLU A 137 2.26 19.57 -15.44
C GLU A 137 2.58 20.77 -14.66
N THR A 138 3.32 20.60 -13.63
CA THR A 138 3.76 21.73 -12.83
C THR A 138 4.59 22.63 -13.70
N PRO A 139 4.12 23.82 -14.00
CA PRO A 139 4.92 24.70 -14.82
C PRO A 139 6.18 25.06 -14.08
N PRO A 140 7.20 25.25 -14.80
CA PRO A 140 8.42 25.72 -14.17
C PRO A 140 8.17 27.12 -13.62
N GLY A 141 8.55 27.34 -12.60
CA GLY A 141 8.32 28.57 -12.09
C GLY A 141 7.22 28.73 -11.33
N PRO A 142 6.85 29.62 -11.06
CA PRO A 142 6.09 29.96 -10.17
C PRO A 142 5.40 29.31 -9.29
N VAL A 143 5.53 29.25 -9.23
CA VAL A 143 4.91 28.72 -8.72
C VAL A 143 4.61 28.71 -7.61
N PHE A 144 4.83 29.01 -7.73
CA PHE A 144 4.39 28.85 -6.98
C PHE A 144 4.06 28.81 -6.18
N ASP A 145 4.06 29.04 -6.53
CA ASP A 145 3.53 28.85 -6.05
C ASP A 145 3.62 28.29 -5.14
N ALA A 146 4.10 28.09 -5.38
CA ALA A 146 4.22 27.18 -4.52
C ALA A 146 3.87 27.62 -3.26
N GLU A 147 4.00 28.37 -3.12
CA GLU A 147 3.63 28.72 -2.08
C GLU A 147 2.52 28.60 -1.74
N SER A 148 2.24 28.54 -2.47
CA SER A 148 1.14 28.36 -2.26
C SER A 148 0.88 27.39 -1.62
N THR A 149 1.45 27.04 -1.35
CA THR A 149 1.07 26.10 -0.85
C THR A 149 0.68 25.79 0.07
#